data_5e8e2a665b0a30c6641a8eb03a7d2c51
#
_entry.id   5e8e2a665b0a30c6641a8eb03a7d2c51
#
_cell.length_a   1.000
_cell.length_b   1.000
_cell.length_c   1.000
_cell.angle_alpha   90.00
_cell.angle_beta   90.00
_cell.angle_gamma   90.00
#
_symmetry.space_group_name_H-M   'P 1'
#
loop_
_entity.id
_entity.type
_entity.pdbx_description
1 polymer ?
#
loop_
_entity_poly.entity_id
_entity_poly.type
_entity_poly.pdbx_seq_one_letter_code
_entity_poly.pdbx_strand_id
1 'polypeptide(L)'
;GCLLNDNLDWGTTFFSILPLPGDPEIMGAGWRKNWKERLEGVPCPVEKWMKHPTRDAYWRHGSVCENYDSIRCAVMAVGGWLDGYTDAIPRLLKNLKVPRMGIIGPHGHQWGQSPRAPGPAIGFLQEMLRWWDYWLKNVDTGIMKEPMLRAYMQQDVPAAPWYADCPGRWVGETQWPSPRINTKKLYLGDAGLSSKPT
;
A
#
# COMPACT_ATOMS: atom_id res chain seq x y z
N GLY A 1 4.16 8.68 -10.68
CA GLY A 1 4.94 9.26 -9.61
C GLY A 1 4.83 10.77 -9.58
N CYS A 2 4.85 11.31 -8.40
CA CYS A 2 4.92 12.75 -8.17
C CYS A 2 6.17 13.03 -7.36
N LEU A 3 7.09 13.88 -7.89
CA LEU A 3 8.31 14.28 -7.20
C LEU A 3 8.05 15.06 -5.91
N LEU A 4 6.89 15.68 -5.79
CA LEU A 4 6.54 16.54 -4.67
C LEU A 4 6.08 15.79 -3.42
N ASN A 5 5.86 14.50 -3.53
CA ASN A 5 5.43 13.68 -2.39
C ASN A 5 6.63 12.93 -1.80
N ASP A 6 6.62 11.63 -1.85
CA ASP A 6 7.59 10.79 -1.13
C ASP A 6 8.89 10.56 -1.90
N ASN A 7 8.91 10.85 -3.21
CA ASN A 7 10.02 10.43 -4.06
C ASN A 7 11.35 11.11 -3.71
N LEU A 8 11.34 12.39 -3.30
CA LEU A 8 12.55 13.09 -2.92
C LEU A 8 13.15 12.51 -1.64
N ASP A 9 12.33 12.34 -0.62
CA ASP A 9 12.76 11.78 0.66
C ASP A 9 13.21 10.33 0.51
N TRP A 10 12.45 9.52 -0.22
CA TRP A 10 12.83 8.14 -0.52
C TRP A 10 14.10 8.04 -1.35
N GLY A 11 14.26 8.89 -2.36
CA GLY A 11 15.44 8.89 -3.20
C GLY A 11 16.70 9.25 -2.45
N THR A 12 16.65 10.23 -1.56
CA THR A 12 17.78 10.60 -0.68
C THR A 12 18.04 9.51 0.36
N THR A 13 17.01 8.93 0.94
CA THR A 13 17.13 7.80 1.86
C THR A 13 17.83 6.62 1.19
N PHE A 14 17.36 6.19 0.01
CA PHE A 14 18.00 5.10 -0.72
C PHE A 14 19.44 5.42 -1.11
N PHE A 15 19.73 6.65 -1.54
CA PHE A 15 21.08 7.06 -1.86
C PHE A 15 22.02 7.00 -0.64
N SER A 16 21.51 7.23 0.57
CA SER A 16 22.29 7.16 1.80
C SER A 16 22.51 5.72 2.30
N ILE A 17 21.57 4.81 2.09
CA ILE A 17 21.62 3.43 2.63
C ILE A 17 22.16 2.40 1.64
N LEU A 18 21.95 2.58 0.33
CA LEU A 18 22.39 1.63 -0.69
C LEU A 18 23.92 1.43 -0.70
N PRO A 19 24.76 2.47 -0.48
CA PRO A 19 26.21 2.28 -0.41
C PRO A 19 26.73 1.80 0.95
N LEU A 20 25.88 1.48 1.92
CA LEU A 20 26.34 0.95 3.20
C LEU A 20 27.07 -0.39 3.02
N PRO A 21 28.07 -0.71 3.86
CA PRO A 21 28.78 -1.98 3.79
C PRO A 21 27.84 -3.15 4.08
N GLY A 22 28.09 -4.27 3.44
CA GLY A 22 27.52 -5.55 3.87
C GLY A 22 28.15 -6.01 5.18
N ASP A 23 27.44 -6.90 5.88
CA ASP A 23 27.95 -7.47 7.14
C ASP A 23 29.27 -8.22 6.88
N PRO A 24 30.39 -7.84 7.55
CA PRO A 24 31.67 -8.52 7.37
C PRO A 24 31.67 -10.01 7.73
N GLU A 25 30.83 -10.43 8.68
CA GLU A 25 30.70 -11.84 9.06
C GLU A 25 30.08 -12.66 7.93
N ILE A 26 29.15 -12.09 7.20
CA ILE A 26 28.48 -12.74 6.06
C ILE A 26 29.35 -12.63 4.80
N MET A 27 29.88 -11.44 4.55
CA MET A 27 30.65 -11.14 3.32
C MET A 27 32.08 -11.66 3.32
N GLY A 28 32.62 -12.04 4.48
CA GLY A 28 34.00 -12.49 4.64
C GLY A 28 35.03 -11.43 4.24
N ALA A 29 36.22 -11.86 3.82
CA ALA A 29 37.34 -10.97 3.49
C ALA A 29 37.05 -9.97 2.34
N GLY A 30 36.02 -10.24 1.52
CA GLY A 30 35.65 -9.42 0.37
C GLY A 30 34.82 -8.15 0.71
N TRP A 31 34.39 -7.98 1.96
CA TRP A 31 33.42 -6.93 2.31
C TRP A 31 33.89 -5.51 2.00
N ARG A 32 35.18 -5.21 2.23
CA ARG A 32 35.73 -3.86 1.95
C ARG A 32 35.76 -3.54 0.46
N LYS A 33 36.12 -4.53 -0.37
CA LYS A 33 36.09 -4.35 -1.83
C LYS A 33 34.67 -4.12 -2.32
N ASN A 34 33.72 -4.94 -1.89
CA ASN A 34 32.30 -4.77 -2.21
C ASN A 34 31.76 -3.43 -1.75
N TRP A 35 32.11 -2.99 -0.54
CA TRP A 35 31.69 -1.68 -0.04
C TRP A 35 32.23 -0.55 -0.90
N LYS A 36 33.50 -0.58 -1.28
CA LYS A 36 34.11 0.42 -2.16
C LYS A 36 33.40 0.46 -3.52
N GLU A 37 33.16 -0.69 -4.12
CA GLU A 37 32.41 -0.79 -5.39
C GLU A 37 30.99 -0.19 -5.29
N ARG A 38 30.32 -0.41 -4.17
CA ARG A 38 28.99 0.20 -3.91
C ARG A 38 29.09 1.70 -3.74
N LEU A 39 30.04 2.21 -2.98
CA LEU A 39 30.27 3.66 -2.81
C LEU A 39 30.55 4.37 -4.15
N GLU A 40 31.30 3.74 -5.02
CA GLU A 40 31.66 4.29 -6.34
C GLU A 40 30.55 4.11 -7.38
N GLY A 41 29.77 3.04 -7.27
CA GLY A 41 28.83 2.61 -8.31
C GLY A 41 27.36 2.94 -8.07
N VAL A 42 26.95 3.32 -6.84
CA VAL A 42 25.54 3.61 -6.54
C VAL A 42 25.12 4.93 -7.19
N PRO A 43 24.19 4.91 -8.14
CA PRO A 43 23.67 6.15 -8.74
C PRO A 43 22.73 6.84 -7.77
N CYS A 44 22.68 8.17 -7.83
CA CYS A 44 21.68 8.96 -7.13
C CYS A 44 20.31 8.80 -7.81
N PRO A 45 19.32 8.12 -7.20
CA PRO A 45 18.03 7.91 -7.86
C PRO A 45 17.27 9.21 -8.08
N VAL A 46 17.46 10.22 -7.20
CA VAL A 46 16.80 11.53 -7.30
C VAL A 46 17.20 12.24 -8.60
N GLU A 47 18.47 12.19 -9.01
CA GLU A 47 18.92 12.80 -10.26
C GLU A 47 18.12 12.26 -11.46
N LYS A 48 17.93 10.95 -11.52
CA LYS A 48 17.15 10.31 -12.57
C LYS A 48 15.67 10.67 -12.49
N TRP A 49 15.10 10.66 -11.30
CA TRP A 49 13.69 10.96 -11.09
C TRP A 49 13.34 12.42 -11.42
N MET A 50 14.23 13.35 -11.12
CA MET A 50 14.06 14.76 -11.47
C MET A 50 14.03 15.02 -12.99
N LYS A 51 14.63 14.13 -13.80
CA LYS A 51 14.51 14.18 -15.26
C LYS A 51 13.13 13.74 -15.77
N HIS A 52 12.31 13.15 -14.89
CA HIS A 52 10.97 12.64 -15.17
C HIS A 52 9.91 13.25 -14.23
N PRO A 53 9.69 14.59 -14.26
CA PRO A 53 8.83 15.28 -13.30
C PRO A 53 7.34 14.98 -13.47
N THR A 54 6.95 14.43 -14.62
CA THR A 54 5.58 14.04 -14.95
C THR A 54 5.45 12.53 -15.13
N ARG A 55 4.20 12.02 -15.21
CA ARG A 55 3.94 10.61 -15.45
C ARG A 55 4.18 10.26 -16.93
N ASP A 56 5.44 10.15 -17.32
CA ASP A 56 5.89 9.75 -18.64
C ASP A 56 6.11 8.21 -18.75
N ALA A 57 6.75 7.77 -19.84
CA ALA A 57 7.04 6.35 -20.10
C ALA A 57 7.89 5.70 -18.99
N TYR A 58 8.79 6.48 -18.37
CA TYR A 58 9.64 6.00 -17.30
C TYR A 58 8.82 5.50 -16.09
N TRP A 59 7.82 6.28 -15.66
CA TRP A 59 6.96 5.91 -14.52
C TRP A 59 5.90 4.88 -14.90
N ARG A 60 5.38 4.95 -16.15
CA ARG A 60 4.38 3.99 -16.63
C ARG A 60 4.90 2.57 -16.67
N HIS A 61 6.19 2.39 -16.98
CA HIS A 61 6.82 1.09 -17.01
C HIS A 61 6.59 0.25 -15.74
N GLY A 62 6.63 0.87 -14.55
CA GLY A 62 6.43 0.19 -13.25
C GLY A 62 4.99 0.25 -12.72
N SER A 63 4.05 0.77 -13.49
CA SER A 63 2.68 1.04 -13.01
C SER A 63 1.70 -0.07 -13.38
N VAL A 64 1.23 -0.84 -12.41
CA VAL A 64 0.22 -1.91 -12.62
C VAL A 64 -1.04 -1.38 -13.30
N CYS A 65 -1.42 -0.13 -13.05
CA CYS A 65 -2.62 0.49 -13.62
C CYS A 65 -2.54 0.71 -15.15
N GLU A 66 -1.39 0.53 -15.78
CA GLU A 66 -1.27 0.56 -17.25
C GLU A 66 -1.82 -0.71 -17.87
N ASN A 67 -1.68 -1.86 -17.19
CA ASN A 67 -2.17 -3.14 -17.69
C ASN A 67 -2.45 -4.10 -16.52
N TYR A 68 -3.64 -4.01 -15.95
CA TYR A 68 -4.08 -4.95 -14.90
C TYR A 68 -4.17 -6.40 -15.39
N ASP A 69 -4.37 -6.62 -16.68
CA ASP A 69 -4.51 -7.97 -17.26
C ASP A 69 -3.17 -8.73 -17.31
N SER A 70 -2.04 -8.03 -17.10
CA SER A 70 -0.73 -8.68 -16.95
C SER A 70 -0.60 -9.48 -15.64
N ILE A 71 -1.40 -9.15 -14.63
CA ILE A 71 -1.43 -9.87 -13.36
C ILE A 71 -2.30 -11.12 -13.53
N ARG A 72 -1.69 -12.29 -13.37
CA ARG A 72 -2.35 -13.60 -13.56
C ARG A 72 -2.43 -14.44 -12.30
N CYS A 73 -1.75 -14.04 -11.24
CA CYS A 73 -1.81 -14.70 -9.93
C CYS A 73 -2.94 -14.13 -9.07
N ALA A 74 -3.36 -14.89 -8.07
CA ALA A 74 -4.27 -14.39 -7.04
C ALA A 74 -3.62 -13.27 -6.22
N VAL A 75 -4.39 -12.25 -5.84
CA VAL A 75 -3.88 -11.04 -5.16
C VAL A 75 -4.62 -10.78 -3.85
N MET A 76 -3.88 -10.68 -2.76
CA MET A 76 -4.37 -10.14 -1.50
C MET A 76 -3.69 -8.80 -1.23
N ALA A 77 -4.47 -7.74 -1.13
CA ALA A 77 -4.00 -6.38 -0.88
C ALA A 77 -4.36 -5.95 0.55
N VAL A 78 -3.38 -5.52 1.33
CA VAL A 78 -3.58 -5.14 2.73
C VAL A 78 -2.97 -3.76 2.98
N GLY A 79 -3.71 -2.93 3.70
CA GLY A 79 -3.25 -1.59 4.11
C GLY A 79 -4.09 -1.03 5.25
N GLY A 80 -3.87 0.22 5.58
CA GLY A 80 -4.57 0.89 6.67
C GLY A 80 -5.05 2.29 6.31
N TRP A 81 -6.06 2.79 7.03
CA TRP A 81 -6.66 4.10 6.75
C TRP A 81 -5.69 5.28 6.94
N LEU A 82 -4.68 5.11 7.81
CA LEU A 82 -3.67 6.13 8.08
C LEU A 82 -2.43 5.98 7.19
N ASP A 83 -2.52 5.18 6.13
CA ASP A 83 -1.48 5.02 5.12
C ASP A 83 -1.79 5.89 3.90
N GLY A 84 -0.80 6.60 3.39
CA GLY A 84 -0.91 7.40 2.17
C GLY A 84 -1.24 6.60 0.91
N TYR A 85 -1.12 5.27 0.96
CA TYR A 85 -1.35 4.37 -0.18
C TYR A 85 -2.64 3.54 -0.08
N THR A 86 -3.50 3.82 0.89
CA THR A 86 -4.74 3.06 1.14
C THR A 86 -5.62 2.95 -0.10
N ASP A 87 -5.68 3.98 -0.91
CA ASP A 87 -6.50 4.04 -2.13
C ASP A 87 -6.05 3.05 -3.22
N ALA A 88 -4.85 2.47 -3.10
CA ALA A 88 -4.39 1.42 -4.01
C ALA A 88 -5.26 0.15 -3.87
N ILE A 89 -5.73 -0.18 -2.67
CA ILE A 89 -6.51 -1.39 -2.41
C ILE A 89 -7.83 -1.39 -3.20
N PRO A 90 -8.73 -0.40 -3.04
CA PRO A 90 -9.97 -0.37 -3.79
C PRO A 90 -9.74 -0.26 -5.30
N ARG A 91 -8.66 0.39 -5.76
CA ARG A 91 -8.30 0.42 -7.17
C ARG A 91 -7.89 -0.94 -7.72
N LEU A 92 -7.09 -1.71 -6.99
CA LEU A 92 -6.73 -3.09 -7.35
C LEU A 92 -7.97 -3.98 -7.39
N LEU A 93 -8.80 -3.95 -6.35
CA LEU A 93 -10.03 -4.76 -6.30
C LEU A 93 -11.00 -4.44 -7.44
N LYS A 94 -11.09 -3.18 -7.86
CA LYS A 94 -11.95 -2.77 -8.97
C LYS A 94 -11.46 -3.29 -10.31
N ASN A 95 -10.16 -3.29 -10.54
CA ASN A 95 -9.61 -3.42 -11.90
C ASN A 95 -8.97 -4.79 -12.19
N LEU A 96 -8.47 -5.50 -11.18
CA LEU A 96 -7.97 -6.85 -11.36
C LEU A 96 -9.10 -7.80 -11.74
N LYS A 97 -8.79 -8.79 -12.61
CA LYS A 97 -9.73 -9.84 -13.05
C LYS A 97 -9.46 -11.20 -12.40
N VAL A 98 -8.31 -11.33 -11.75
CA VAL A 98 -7.90 -12.53 -11.01
C VAL A 98 -8.62 -12.63 -9.66
N PRO A 99 -8.63 -13.80 -9.00
CA PRO A 99 -9.06 -13.93 -7.62
C PRO A 99 -8.34 -12.91 -6.73
N ARG A 100 -9.10 -12.16 -5.95
CA ARG A 100 -8.56 -11.02 -5.20
C ARG A 100 -9.32 -10.75 -3.93
N MET A 101 -8.60 -10.24 -2.93
CA MET A 101 -9.14 -9.79 -1.65
C MET A 101 -8.44 -8.52 -1.19
N GLY A 102 -9.14 -7.72 -0.39
CA GLY A 102 -8.60 -6.53 0.26
C GLY A 102 -8.90 -6.49 1.75
N ILE A 103 -7.95 -6.01 2.51
CA ILE A 103 -8.13 -5.70 3.94
C ILE A 103 -7.63 -4.26 4.16
N ILE A 104 -8.50 -3.42 4.75
CA ILE A 104 -8.12 -2.08 5.18
C ILE A 104 -8.33 -1.99 6.68
N GLY A 105 -7.23 -2.00 7.43
CA GLY A 105 -7.24 -1.87 8.89
C GLY A 105 -7.18 -0.42 9.36
N PRO A 106 -7.17 -0.19 10.68
CA PRO A 106 -7.07 1.16 11.26
C PRO A 106 -5.66 1.73 11.25
N HIS A 107 -4.64 0.92 10.93
CA HIS A 107 -3.23 1.25 11.05
C HIS A 107 -2.71 2.21 9.96
N GLY A 108 -1.50 2.75 10.19
CA GLY A 108 -0.74 3.53 9.22
C GLY A 108 0.16 2.65 8.33
N HIS A 109 1.26 3.24 7.82
CA HIS A 109 2.25 2.55 6.97
C HIS A 109 3.11 1.57 7.80
N GLN A 110 2.46 0.56 8.33
CA GLN A 110 3.05 -0.49 9.17
C GLN A 110 2.32 -1.82 8.92
N TRP A 111 2.93 -2.91 9.37
CA TRP A 111 2.28 -4.22 9.37
C TRP A 111 1.08 -4.23 10.32
N GLY A 112 -0.05 -4.69 9.87
CA GLY A 112 -1.32 -4.65 10.62
C GLY A 112 -1.33 -5.37 11.97
N GLN A 113 -0.36 -6.24 12.23
CA GLN A 113 -0.16 -6.88 13.54
C GLN A 113 0.75 -6.08 14.47
N SER A 114 1.32 -4.97 14.03
CA SER A 114 2.25 -4.18 14.83
C SER A 114 1.55 -3.56 16.03
N PRO A 115 2.08 -3.73 17.24
CA PRO A 115 1.52 -3.08 18.44
C PRO A 115 1.79 -1.56 18.48
N ARG A 116 2.58 -1.04 17.53
CA ARG A 116 2.89 0.39 17.41
C ARG A 116 1.93 1.13 16.46
N ALA A 117 1.12 0.39 15.72
CA ALA A 117 0.10 0.99 14.86
C ALA A 117 -1.14 1.30 15.71
N PRO A 118 -1.95 2.32 15.35
CA PRO A 118 -3.27 2.45 15.94
C PRO A 118 -4.05 1.14 15.78
N GLY A 119 -4.59 0.65 16.90
CA GLY A 119 -5.34 -0.59 16.93
C GLY A 119 -6.82 -0.42 16.52
N PRO A 120 -7.54 -1.51 16.55
CA PRO A 120 -7.08 -2.83 16.96
C PRO A 120 -6.13 -3.46 15.93
N ALA A 121 -5.09 -4.15 16.41
CA ALA A 121 -4.20 -4.94 15.56
C ALA A 121 -4.99 -6.04 14.84
N ILE A 122 -4.66 -6.28 13.56
CA ILE A 122 -5.25 -7.36 12.79
C ILE A 122 -4.37 -8.61 12.84
N GLY A 123 -4.98 -9.78 12.75
CA GLY A 123 -4.26 -11.05 12.61
C GLY A 123 -3.64 -11.22 11.23
N PHE A 124 -2.77 -10.28 10.82
CA PHE A 124 -2.24 -10.21 9.45
C PHE A 124 -1.46 -11.46 9.06
N LEU A 125 -0.63 -11.98 9.95
CA LEU A 125 0.16 -13.20 9.67
C LEU A 125 -0.74 -14.42 9.49
N GLN A 126 -1.82 -14.52 10.27
CA GLN A 126 -2.80 -15.59 10.15
C GLN A 126 -3.58 -15.49 8.84
N GLU A 127 -3.96 -14.29 8.41
CA GLU A 127 -4.60 -14.07 7.12
C GLU A 127 -3.66 -14.41 5.94
N MET A 128 -2.39 -14.02 6.04
CA MET A 128 -1.37 -14.41 5.06
C MET A 128 -1.21 -15.94 4.99
N LEU A 129 -1.14 -16.61 6.13
CA LEU A 129 -1.00 -18.07 6.18
C LEU A 129 -2.22 -18.75 5.51
N ARG A 130 -3.44 -18.33 5.85
CA ARG A 130 -4.66 -18.82 5.21
C ARG A 130 -4.63 -18.64 3.70
N TRP A 131 -4.15 -17.47 3.24
CA TRP A 131 -4.04 -17.15 1.82
C TRP A 131 -3.04 -18.07 1.11
N TRP A 132 -1.84 -18.21 1.64
CA TRP A 132 -0.79 -19.03 1.04
C TRP A 132 -1.09 -20.53 1.11
N ASP A 133 -1.69 -21.00 2.17
CA ASP A 133 -2.12 -22.40 2.28
C ASP A 133 -3.18 -22.74 1.23
N TYR A 134 -4.11 -21.82 0.98
CA TYR A 134 -5.11 -22.00 -0.07
C TYR A 134 -4.48 -22.01 -1.48
N TRP A 135 -3.70 -20.99 -1.82
CA TRP A 135 -3.23 -20.82 -3.20
C TRP A 135 -1.98 -21.63 -3.56
N LEU A 136 -1.12 -21.96 -2.61
CA LEU A 136 0.15 -22.66 -2.86
C LEU A 136 0.11 -24.12 -2.44
N LYS A 137 -0.78 -24.50 -1.50
CA LYS A 137 -0.85 -25.88 -0.98
C LYS A 137 -2.20 -26.55 -1.27
N ASN A 138 -3.15 -25.87 -1.90
CA ASN A 138 -4.50 -26.35 -2.18
C ASN A 138 -5.29 -26.77 -0.92
N VAL A 139 -5.06 -26.12 0.21
CA VAL A 139 -5.79 -26.35 1.47
C VAL A 139 -7.02 -25.45 1.51
N ASP A 140 -8.22 -26.01 1.65
CA ASP A 140 -9.43 -25.18 1.85
C ASP A 140 -9.40 -24.52 3.24
N THR A 141 -8.88 -23.31 3.30
CA THR A 141 -8.82 -22.47 4.52
C THR A 141 -10.09 -21.63 4.71
N GLY A 142 -11.05 -21.73 3.80
CA GLY A 142 -12.24 -20.89 3.78
C GLY A 142 -11.98 -19.42 3.39
N ILE A 143 -10.72 -19.04 3.06
CA ILE A 143 -10.36 -17.64 2.80
C ILE A 143 -11.16 -17.05 1.64
N MET A 144 -11.45 -17.83 0.59
CA MET A 144 -12.21 -17.35 -0.57
C MET A 144 -13.72 -17.25 -0.34
N LYS A 145 -14.22 -17.67 0.83
CA LYS A 145 -15.61 -17.47 1.28
C LYS A 145 -15.79 -16.17 2.06
N GLU A 146 -14.69 -15.51 2.42
CA GLU A 146 -14.69 -14.20 3.06
C GLU A 146 -15.14 -13.11 2.09
N PRO A 147 -15.63 -11.94 2.60
CA PRO A 147 -15.91 -10.78 1.76
C PRO A 147 -14.68 -10.35 0.95
N MET A 148 -14.90 -9.94 -0.31
CA MET A 148 -13.82 -9.47 -1.18
C MET A 148 -13.05 -8.28 -0.56
N LEU A 149 -13.75 -7.37 0.11
CA LEU A 149 -13.14 -6.28 0.87
C LEU A 149 -13.61 -6.35 2.33
N ARG A 150 -12.67 -6.38 3.24
CA ARG A 150 -12.89 -6.20 4.68
C ARG A 150 -12.26 -4.89 5.09
N ALA A 151 -13.06 -3.94 5.57
CA ALA A 151 -12.58 -2.63 5.98
C ALA A 151 -13.00 -2.32 7.42
N TYR A 152 -12.07 -1.75 8.18
CA TYR A 152 -12.36 -1.27 9.53
C TYR A 152 -12.97 0.11 9.46
N MET A 153 -14.25 0.22 9.78
CA MET A 153 -14.96 1.50 9.86
C MET A 153 -14.68 2.15 11.21
N GLN A 154 -13.84 3.16 11.18
CA GLN A 154 -13.53 3.97 12.37
C GLN A 154 -14.72 4.83 12.76
N GLN A 155 -14.90 5.01 14.06
CA GLN A 155 -15.83 5.99 14.62
C GLN A 155 -15.16 7.35 14.68
N ASP A 156 -15.99 8.40 14.78
CA ASP A 156 -15.50 9.75 15.06
C ASP A 156 -14.85 9.80 16.45
N VAL A 157 -13.65 10.36 16.51
CA VAL A 157 -12.89 10.57 17.74
C VAL A 157 -12.30 11.98 17.74
N PRO A 158 -12.15 12.62 18.91
CA PRO A 158 -11.48 13.92 18.99
C PRO A 158 -10.09 13.86 18.36
N ALA A 159 -9.69 14.92 17.66
CA ALA A 159 -8.36 14.99 17.06
C ALA A 159 -7.26 14.87 18.13
N ALA A 160 -6.33 13.94 17.92
CA ALA A 160 -5.17 13.75 18.78
C ALA A 160 -3.95 13.38 17.94
N PRO A 161 -2.72 13.66 18.46
CA PRO A 161 -1.50 13.30 17.73
C PRO A 161 -1.32 11.81 17.52
N TRP A 162 -1.90 10.99 18.38
CA TRP A 162 -1.78 9.55 18.33
C TRP A 162 -2.91 8.86 19.11
N TYR A 163 -3.28 7.67 18.65
CA TYR A 163 -4.25 6.78 19.29
C TYR A 163 -3.64 5.38 19.43
N ALA A 164 -3.80 4.78 20.62
CA ALA A 164 -3.49 3.36 20.81
C ALA A 164 -4.47 2.49 20.05
N ASP A 165 -5.76 2.78 20.20
CA ASP A 165 -6.86 2.11 19.54
C ASP A 165 -7.85 3.14 18.97
N CYS A 166 -8.30 2.90 17.76
CA CYS A 166 -9.40 3.65 17.16
C CYS A 166 -10.68 2.83 17.31
N PRO A 167 -11.69 3.32 18.04
CA PRO A 167 -12.97 2.62 18.12
C PRO A 167 -13.61 2.50 16.73
N GLY A 168 -14.26 1.36 16.50
CA GLY A 168 -14.85 1.09 15.19
C GLY A 168 -15.41 -0.32 15.08
N ARG A 169 -15.68 -0.74 13.85
CA ARG A 169 -16.15 -2.10 13.55
C ARG A 169 -15.68 -2.53 12.16
N TRP A 170 -15.53 -3.82 11.96
CA TRP A 170 -15.29 -4.39 10.65
C TRP A 170 -16.57 -4.41 9.81
N VAL A 171 -16.42 -4.07 8.54
CA VAL A 171 -17.47 -4.22 7.52
C VAL A 171 -16.95 -5.04 6.36
N GLY A 172 -17.82 -5.82 5.75
CA GLY A 172 -17.51 -6.67 4.60
C GLY A 172 -18.31 -6.27 3.37
N GLU A 173 -17.63 -6.24 2.23
CA GLU A 173 -18.23 -6.11 0.90
C GLU A 173 -17.92 -7.39 0.09
N THR A 174 -18.96 -8.08 -0.37
CA THR A 174 -18.79 -9.32 -1.12
C THR A 174 -18.24 -9.09 -2.52
N GLN A 175 -18.39 -7.86 -3.04
CA GLN A 175 -17.84 -7.40 -4.31
C GLN A 175 -17.38 -5.96 -4.23
N TRP A 176 -16.45 -5.58 -5.10
CA TRP A 176 -16.00 -4.20 -5.22
C TRP A 176 -15.90 -3.76 -6.68
N PRO A 177 -16.45 -2.59 -7.10
CA PRO A 177 -17.18 -1.65 -6.25
C PRO A 177 -18.46 -2.24 -5.65
N SER A 178 -18.79 -1.82 -4.44
CA SER A 178 -20.00 -2.26 -3.78
C SER A 178 -21.23 -1.68 -4.49
N PRO A 179 -22.29 -2.48 -4.73
CA PRO A 179 -23.55 -1.98 -5.32
C PRO A 179 -24.30 -1.00 -4.38
N ARG A 180 -23.89 -0.95 -3.11
CA ARG A 180 -24.45 -0.04 -2.11
C ARG A 180 -23.88 1.39 -2.19
N ILE A 181 -22.82 1.60 -3.01
CA ILE A 181 -22.19 2.92 -3.18
C ILE A 181 -23.04 3.77 -4.13
N ASN A 182 -23.55 4.88 -3.62
CA ASN A 182 -24.19 5.92 -4.42
C ASN A 182 -23.24 7.12 -4.56
N THR A 183 -22.80 7.37 -5.78
CA THR A 183 -21.92 8.51 -6.08
C THR A 183 -22.77 9.80 -6.10
N LYS A 184 -22.38 10.80 -5.30
CA LYS A 184 -22.92 12.15 -5.36
C LYS A 184 -21.84 13.10 -5.85
N LYS A 185 -22.19 13.95 -6.81
CA LYS A 185 -21.32 15.03 -7.27
C LYS A 185 -21.78 16.33 -6.59
N LEU A 186 -20.83 16.97 -5.93
CA LEU A 186 -21.04 18.29 -5.32
C LEU A 186 -20.02 19.25 -5.93
N TYR A 187 -20.44 20.49 -6.09
CA TYR A 187 -19.64 21.57 -6.63
C TYR A 187 -19.26 22.52 -5.51
N LEU A 188 -18.00 22.92 -5.47
CA LEU A 188 -17.51 23.91 -4.52
C LEU A 188 -17.83 25.31 -5.04
N GLY A 189 -18.49 26.11 -4.22
CA GLY A 189 -18.80 27.53 -4.48
C GLY A 189 -18.52 28.36 -3.23
N ASP A 190 -18.67 29.68 -3.32
CA ASP A 190 -18.35 30.63 -2.23
C ASP A 190 -19.17 30.36 -0.96
N ALA A 191 -20.39 29.89 -1.10
CA ALA A 191 -21.30 29.56 0.01
C ALA A 191 -21.16 28.11 0.51
N GLY A 192 -20.19 27.32 0.01
CA GLY A 192 -19.97 25.92 0.36
C GLY A 192 -20.31 24.96 -0.77
N LEU A 193 -20.74 23.73 -0.41
CA LEU A 193 -21.02 22.68 -1.38
C LEU A 193 -22.47 22.76 -1.91
N SER A 194 -22.60 22.69 -3.23
CA SER A 194 -23.87 22.70 -3.95
C SER A 194 -24.04 21.46 -4.83
N SER A 195 -25.27 21.00 -5.02
CA SER A 195 -25.60 19.95 -5.98
C SER A 195 -25.63 20.42 -7.44
N LYS A 196 -25.56 21.73 -7.69
CA LYS A 196 -25.55 22.35 -9.01
C LYS A 196 -24.25 23.11 -9.21
N PRO A 197 -23.71 23.17 -10.46
CA PRO A 197 -22.59 24.06 -10.76
C PRO A 197 -22.96 25.51 -10.42
N THR A 198 -22.03 26.25 -9.83
CA THR A 198 -22.13 27.70 -9.61
C THR A 198 -21.50 28.42 -10.78
#